data_38cbe29b63b1abceb9248d08d1c1267e
#
_entry.id   38cbe29b63b1abceb9248d08d1c1267e
#
_cell.length_a   1.000
_cell.length_b   1.000
_cell.length_c   1.000
_cell.angle_alpha   90.00
_cell.angle_beta   90.00
_cell.angle_gamma   90.00
#
_symmetry.space_group_name_H-M   'P 1'
#
loop_
_entity.id
_entity.type
_entity.pdbx_description
1 polymer ?
#
loop_
_entity_poly.entity_id
_entity_poly.type
_entity_poly.pdbx_seq_one_letter_code
_entity_poly.pdbx_strand_id
1 'polypeptide(L)'
;MLSAIGFIMVIVMVALILWGKVALPPILVLLSVAATAILCLLNGQGPLEFLEVLKGYNATGASSVLNTVALFTFAIIYFNVLGDAGMFDIIVAKIFKRIGNNIGIILFMTCMLATISHLDGSGATTMLITIPTMLPLFKKMKLSPTLLVLYVGMTSGVVNMLPWTSALGRVSASTGVDARALWTALLPVQIVGLIIVYASCFIVGPMLKKKGYGMSDEEFAALRVDMLKPIDPVLKVGKGAMAFDMILTVVLVIAMLLGWINTNLAFMIGVALALLVNCKGSKEMTAQIKKHGATALNMCLILFCIGLFVGTMKDSGMMSAMTETLVGLIPTSLGPHLTFIIALLAVPLSMVIGSDALYMICAPIFAELSIHYGGSAIAAAASCTIGACIAANLCLVAPTPYLALGLA
;
A
#
# COMPACT_ATOMS: atom_id res chain seq x y z
N MET A 1 19.12 11.59 -27.08
CA MET A 1 20.11 10.86 -26.26
C MET A 1 19.61 10.66 -24.82
N LEU A 2 19.27 11.71 -24.06
CA LEU A 2 18.74 11.63 -22.69
C LEU A 2 17.53 10.70 -22.57
N SER A 3 16.57 10.82 -23.47
CA SER A 3 15.39 9.95 -23.51
C SER A 3 15.75 8.47 -23.65
N ALA A 4 16.72 8.13 -24.52
CA ALA A 4 17.16 6.74 -24.70
C ALA A 4 17.82 6.17 -23.43
N ILE A 5 18.65 6.96 -22.74
CA ILE A 5 19.27 6.54 -21.47
C ILE A 5 18.18 6.31 -20.42
N GLY A 6 17.20 7.22 -20.32
CA GLY A 6 16.07 7.06 -19.40
C GLY A 6 15.25 5.80 -19.68
N PHE A 7 14.88 5.54 -20.93
CA PHE A 7 14.15 4.30 -21.28
C PHE A 7 14.97 3.04 -21.02
N ILE A 8 16.28 3.03 -21.35
CA ILE A 8 17.16 1.90 -21.05
C ILE A 8 17.23 1.66 -19.54
N MET A 9 17.42 2.72 -18.74
CA MET A 9 17.43 2.64 -17.28
C MET A 9 16.14 1.99 -16.73
N VAL A 10 14.98 2.40 -17.25
CA VAL A 10 13.67 1.85 -16.90
C VAL A 10 13.56 0.37 -17.32
N ILE A 11 13.92 0.03 -18.56
CA ILE A 11 13.86 -1.35 -19.07
C ILE A 11 14.77 -2.27 -18.25
N VAL A 12 16.01 -1.86 -17.96
CA VAL A 12 16.95 -2.62 -17.15
C VAL A 12 16.39 -2.79 -15.72
N MET A 13 15.80 -1.75 -15.13
CA MET A 13 15.20 -1.86 -13.81
C MET A 13 14.07 -2.90 -13.80
N VAL A 14 13.15 -2.84 -14.77
CA VAL A 14 12.06 -3.83 -14.91
C VAL A 14 12.63 -5.24 -15.08
N ALA A 15 13.62 -5.41 -15.97
CA ALA A 15 14.25 -6.71 -16.19
C ALA A 15 14.89 -7.29 -14.92
N LEU A 16 15.58 -6.46 -14.13
CA LEU A 16 16.19 -6.89 -12.86
C LEU A 16 15.15 -7.23 -11.78
N ILE A 17 14.05 -6.47 -11.73
CA ILE A 17 12.92 -6.77 -10.82
C ILE A 17 12.28 -8.11 -11.21
N LEU A 18 12.00 -8.33 -12.48
CA LEU A 18 11.42 -9.59 -12.99
C LEU A 18 12.36 -10.78 -12.80
N TRP A 19 13.68 -10.56 -12.88
CA TRP A 19 14.68 -11.61 -12.60
C TRP A 19 14.60 -12.09 -11.15
N GLY A 20 14.18 -11.24 -10.20
CA GLY A 20 13.89 -11.62 -8.82
C GLY A 20 15.08 -11.99 -7.95
N LYS A 21 16.31 -11.90 -8.45
CA LYS A 21 17.55 -12.29 -7.71
C LYS A 21 18.18 -11.13 -6.93
N VAL A 22 17.79 -9.90 -7.21
CA VAL A 22 18.35 -8.70 -6.59
C VAL A 22 17.20 -7.93 -5.91
N ALA A 23 17.43 -7.53 -4.66
CA ALA A 23 16.47 -6.71 -3.94
C ALA A 23 16.35 -5.32 -4.59
N LEU A 24 15.20 -4.69 -4.42
CA LEU A 24 14.87 -3.40 -5.04
C LEU A 24 15.85 -2.25 -4.67
N PRO A 25 16.27 -2.05 -3.40
CA PRO A 25 17.15 -0.94 -3.05
C PRO A 25 18.49 -0.93 -3.82
N PRO A 26 19.26 -2.03 -3.91
CA PRO A 26 20.45 -2.08 -4.74
C PRO A 26 20.22 -1.75 -6.22
N ILE A 27 19.09 -2.21 -6.80
CA ILE A 27 18.75 -1.92 -8.19
C ILE A 27 18.61 -0.40 -8.39
N LEU A 28 17.84 0.27 -7.57
CA LEU A 28 17.58 1.71 -7.66
C LEU A 28 18.87 2.53 -7.52
N VAL A 29 19.69 2.19 -6.52
CA VAL A 29 20.95 2.91 -6.26
C VAL A 29 21.95 2.71 -7.40
N LEU A 30 22.21 1.46 -7.80
CA LEU A 30 23.22 1.16 -8.81
C LEU A 30 22.84 1.68 -10.19
N LEU A 31 21.57 1.66 -10.56
CA LEU A 31 21.11 2.24 -11.82
C LEU A 31 21.24 3.77 -11.81
N SER A 32 20.95 4.43 -10.71
CA SER A 32 21.12 5.88 -10.57
C SER A 32 22.61 6.27 -10.71
N VAL A 33 23.49 5.54 -10.03
CA VAL A 33 24.93 5.74 -10.11
C VAL A 33 25.45 5.50 -11.54
N ALA A 34 25.05 4.40 -12.18
CA ALA A 34 25.45 4.06 -13.54
C ALA A 34 24.95 5.09 -14.56
N ALA A 35 23.68 5.51 -14.47
CA ALA A 35 23.13 6.52 -15.37
C ALA A 35 23.85 7.87 -15.22
N THR A 36 24.12 8.30 -13.97
CA THR A 36 24.87 9.52 -13.69
C THR A 36 26.30 9.43 -14.27
N ALA A 37 26.98 8.29 -14.09
CA ALA A 37 28.30 8.08 -14.65
C ALA A 37 28.31 8.16 -16.19
N ILE A 38 27.33 7.52 -16.86
CA ILE A 38 27.19 7.57 -18.31
C ILE A 38 26.98 9.02 -18.76
N LEU A 39 26.10 9.78 -18.10
CA LEU A 39 25.82 11.17 -18.43
C LEU A 39 27.06 12.05 -18.26
N CYS A 40 27.79 11.91 -17.17
CA CYS A 40 29.04 12.65 -16.93
C CYS A 40 30.10 12.35 -17.98
N LEU A 41 30.29 11.07 -18.34
CA LEU A 41 31.21 10.67 -19.40
C LEU A 41 30.85 11.27 -20.76
N LEU A 42 29.56 11.27 -21.10
CA LEU A 42 29.06 11.86 -22.36
C LEU A 42 29.22 13.39 -22.41
N ASN A 43 29.19 14.04 -21.25
CA ASN A 43 29.40 15.49 -21.11
C ASN A 43 30.88 15.86 -20.90
N GLY A 44 31.79 14.91 -20.92
CA GLY A 44 33.23 15.14 -20.70
C GLY A 44 33.61 15.53 -19.28
N GLN A 45 32.76 15.22 -18.31
CA GLN A 45 32.95 15.55 -16.90
C GLN A 45 33.86 14.54 -16.20
N GLY A 46 34.71 15.03 -15.29
CA GLY A 46 35.65 14.22 -14.54
C GLY A 46 35.03 13.52 -13.32
N PRO A 47 35.83 12.64 -12.62
CA PRO A 47 35.34 11.90 -11.47
C PRO A 47 34.86 12.76 -10.28
N LEU A 48 35.45 13.94 -10.10
CA LEU A 48 35.02 14.87 -9.04
C LEU A 48 33.66 15.51 -9.37
N GLU A 49 33.47 15.90 -10.63
CA GLU A 49 32.20 16.48 -11.09
C GLU A 49 31.09 15.41 -11.03
N PHE A 50 31.39 14.16 -11.37
CA PHE A 50 30.44 13.05 -11.19
C PHE A 50 29.95 12.94 -9.75
N LEU A 51 30.83 13.03 -8.76
CA LEU A 51 30.45 12.97 -7.35
C LEU A 51 29.58 14.17 -6.93
N GLU A 52 29.88 15.37 -7.41
CA GLU A 52 29.06 16.55 -7.12
C GLU A 52 27.67 16.47 -7.77
N VAL A 53 27.58 16.01 -9.03
CA VAL A 53 26.30 15.78 -9.70
C VAL A 53 25.47 14.74 -8.98
N LEU A 54 26.05 13.59 -8.63
CA LEU A 54 25.37 12.52 -7.91
C LEU A 54 24.88 13.00 -6.52
N LYS A 55 25.69 13.80 -5.82
CA LYS A 55 25.33 14.41 -4.54
C LYS A 55 24.14 15.37 -4.70
N GLY A 56 24.09 16.17 -5.77
CA GLY A 56 22.97 17.04 -6.10
C GLY A 56 21.68 16.22 -6.29
N TYR A 57 21.71 15.20 -7.13
CA TYR A 57 20.57 14.32 -7.39
C TYR A 57 20.07 13.62 -6.11
N ASN A 58 21.01 13.17 -5.25
CA ASN A 58 20.64 12.59 -3.97
C ASN A 58 19.99 13.61 -3.03
N ALA A 59 20.47 14.86 -2.99
CA ALA A 59 19.91 15.88 -2.14
C ALA A 59 18.46 16.23 -2.53
N THR A 60 18.21 16.42 -3.83
CA THR A 60 16.87 16.66 -4.37
C THR A 60 15.95 15.46 -4.10
N GLY A 61 16.44 14.26 -4.39
CA GLY A 61 15.66 13.05 -4.19
C GLY A 61 15.33 12.77 -2.73
N ALA A 62 16.30 12.88 -1.82
CA ALA A 62 16.10 12.68 -0.39
C ALA A 62 15.10 13.69 0.20
N SER A 63 15.21 14.98 -0.18
CA SER A 63 14.28 16.00 0.27
C SER A 63 12.85 15.74 -0.17
N SER A 64 12.65 15.21 -1.38
CA SER A 64 11.32 14.92 -1.93
C SER A 64 10.59 13.80 -1.18
N VAL A 65 11.32 12.85 -0.61
CA VAL A 65 10.74 11.69 0.09
C VAL A 65 10.70 11.82 1.60
N LEU A 66 11.32 12.84 2.19
CA LEU A 66 11.52 12.95 3.64
C LEU A 66 10.20 12.91 4.43
N ASN A 67 9.19 13.65 3.99
CA ASN A 67 7.87 13.65 4.62
C ASN A 67 7.20 12.26 4.56
N THR A 68 7.34 11.58 3.44
CA THR A 68 6.82 10.23 3.24
C THR A 68 7.54 9.22 4.12
N VAL A 69 8.86 9.31 4.25
CA VAL A 69 9.68 8.48 5.16
C VAL A 69 9.22 8.67 6.61
N ALA A 70 9.05 9.92 7.05
CA ALA A 70 8.55 10.22 8.39
C ALA A 70 7.16 9.62 8.62
N LEU A 71 6.22 9.83 7.68
CA LEU A 71 4.88 9.26 7.74
C LEU A 71 4.91 7.75 7.95
N PHE A 72 5.67 7.03 7.13
CA PHE A 72 5.70 5.55 7.19
C PHE A 72 6.38 5.03 8.46
N THR A 73 7.46 5.69 8.91
CA THR A 73 8.15 5.32 10.14
C THR A 73 7.17 5.29 11.31
N PHE A 74 6.42 6.36 11.50
CA PHE A 74 5.51 6.48 12.63
C PHE A 74 4.22 5.69 12.45
N ALA A 75 3.64 5.68 11.24
CA ALA A 75 2.41 4.92 10.98
C ALA A 75 2.60 3.40 11.19
N ILE A 76 3.70 2.83 10.69
CA ILE A 76 4.01 1.41 10.87
C ILE A 76 4.14 1.07 12.35
N ILE A 77 4.90 1.84 13.11
CA ILE A 77 5.07 1.60 14.56
C ILE A 77 3.73 1.76 15.28
N TYR A 78 2.95 2.80 14.95
CA TYR A 78 1.65 3.08 15.55
C TYR A 78 0.69 1.89 15.44
N PHE A 79 0.39 1.48 14.22
CA PHE A 79 -0.57 0.39 14.00
C PHE A 79 -0.09 -0.96 14.53
N ASN A 80 1.22 -1.22 14.50
CA ASN A 80 1.76 -2.47 15.07
C ASN A 80 1.71 -2.48 16.61
N VAL A 81 1.94 -1.35 17.28
CA VAL A 81 1.76 -1.24 18.74
C VAL A 81 0.29 -1.46 19.12
N LEU A 82 -0.65 -0.86 18.38
CA LEU A 82 -2.09 -1.08 18.58
C LEU A 82 -2.50 -2.53 18.31
N GLY A 83 -1.90 -3.17 17.32
CA GLY A 83 -2.07 -4.60 17.05
C GLY A 83 -1.61 -5.46 18.21
N ASP A 84 -0.40 -5.22 18.73
CA ASP A 84 0.13 -5.93 19.89
C ASP A 84 -0.68 -5.68 21.18
N ALA A 85 -1.33 -4.53 21.29
CA ALA A 85 -2.27 -4.22 22.37
C ALA A 85 -3.62 -4.94 22.22
N GLY A 86 -3.86 -5.65 21.10
CA GLY A 86 -5.09 -6.43 20.87
C GLY A 86 -6.28 -5.59 20.41
N MET A 87 -6.05 -4.34 19.94
CA MET A 87 -7.14 -3.49 19.47
C MET A 87 -7.92 -4.16 18.33
N PHE A 88 -7.21 -4.76 17.39
CA PHE A 88 -7.83 -5.46 16.25
C PHE A 88 -8.57 -6.72 16.67
N ASP A 89 -8.03 -7.49 17.62
CA ASP A 89 -8.63 -8.74 18.11
C ASP A 89 -9.99 -8.51 18.79
N ILE A 90 -10.13 -7.40 19.52
CA ILE A 90 -11.41 -7.05 20.15
C ILE A 90 -12.45 -6.67 19.11
N ILE A 91 -12.09 -5.93 18.09
CA ILE A 91 -13.00 -5.58 17.00
C ILE A 91 -13.44 -6.87 16.31
N VAL A 92 -12.50 -7.76 16.01
CA VAL A 92 -12.75 -9.07 15.42
C VAL A 92 -13.69 -9.91 16.32
N ALA A 93 -13.40 -10.03 17.61
CA ALA A 93 -14.23 -10.78 18.56
C ALA A 93 -15.67 -10.21 18.68
N LYS A 94 -15.84 -8.88 18.68
CA LYS A 94 -17.17 -8.25 18.67
C LYS A 94 -17.92 -8.54 17.38
N ILE A 95 -17.23 -8.57 16.27
CA ILE A 95 -17.73 -8.92 14.96
C ILE A 95 -18.23 -10.38 14.99
N PHE A 96 -17.36 -11.34 15.42
CA PHE A 96 -17.70 -12.75 15.47
C PHE A 96 -18.88 -13.07 16.43
N LYS A 97 -19.05 -12.30 17.51
CA LYS A 97 -20.21 -12.45 18.40
C LYS A 97 -21.56 -12.18 17.72
N ARG A 98 -21.58 -11.40 16.66
CA ARG A 98 -22.79 -11.01 15.92
C ARG A 98 -22.99 -11.79 14.62
N ILE A 99 -22.04 -12.67 14.24
CA ILE A 99 -22.18 -13.50 13.05
C ILE A 99 -23.30 -14.52 13.28
N GLY A 100 -24.26 -14.58 12.35
CA GLY A 100 -25.24 -15.63 12.19
C GLY A 100 -24.83 -16.58 11.07
N ASN A 101 -25.58 -17.69 10.91
CA ASN A 101 -25.40 -18.68 9.83
C ASN A 101 -25.91 -18.13 8.48
N ASN A 102 -25.40 -16.96 8.07
CA ASN A 102 -25.73 -16.32 6.81
C ASN A 102 -24.45 -16.06 6.00
N ILE A 103 -24.38 -16.67 4.79
CA ILE A 103 -23.19 -16.58 3.94
C ILE A 103 -22.85 -15.11 3.61
N GLY A 104 -23.85 -14.26 3.34
CA GLY A 104 -23.61 -12.85 3.04
C GLY A 104 -22.99 -12.10 4.22
N ILE A 105 -23.45 -12.39 5.45
CA ILE A 105 -22.85 -11.82 6.66
C ILE A 105 -21.43 -12.33 6.85
N ILE A 106 -21.16 -13.60 6.57
CA ILE A 106 -19.80 -14.17 6.69
C ILE A 106 -18.84 -13.55 5.67
N LEU A 107 -19.26 -13.36 4.44
CA LEU A 107 -18.48 -12.64 3.42
C LEU A 107 -18.22 -11.20 3.87
N PHE A 108 -19.24 -10.49 4.35
CA PHE A 108 -19.11 -9.14 4.87
C PHE A 108 -18.11 -9.07 6.05
N MET A 109 -18.17 -10.04 6.96
CA MET A 109 -17.25 -10.12 8.10
C MET A 109 -15.81 -10.43 7.65
N THR A 110 -15.64 -11.25 6.62
CA THR A 110 -14.35 -11.47 5.97
C THR A 110 -13.77 -10.15 5.44
N CYS A 111 -14.57 -9.36 4.76
CA CYS A 111 -14.15 -8.05 4.27
C CYS A 111 -13.84 -7.07 5.42
N MET A 112 -14.66 -7.06 6.46
CA MET A 112 -14.41 -6.23 7.65
C MET A 112 -13.09 -6.61 8.32
N LEU A 113 -12.81 -7.91 8.49
CA LEU A 113 -11.56 -8.39 9.04
C LEU A 113 -10.38 -8.00 8.16
N ALA A 114 -10.49 -8.16 6.84
CA ALA A 114 -9.47 -7.74 5.89
C ALA A 114 -9.23 -6.23 5.94
N THR A 115 -10.28 -5.41 6.04
CA THR A 115 -10.16 -3.95 6.20
C THR A 115 -9.38 -3.59 7.45
N ILE A 116 -9.71 -4.19 8.58
CA ILE A 116 -9.08 -3.93 9.88
C ILE A 116 -7.62 -4.39 9.86
N SER A 117 -7.38 -5.61 9.36
CA SER A 117 -6.01 -6.15 9.27
C SER A 117 -5.11 -5.36 8.32
N HIS A 118 -5.68 -4.66 7.33
CA HIS A 118 -4.94 -3.83 6.38
C HIS A 118 -4.61 -2.43 6.90
N LEU A 119 -5.09 -2.04 8.07
CA LEU A 119 -4.80 -0.73 8.65
C LEU A 119 -3.31 -0.53 8.98
N ASP A 120 -2.54 -1.60 9.12
CA ASP A 120 -1.08 -1.53 9.24
C ASP A 120 -0.37 -1.19 7.91
N GLY A 121 -1.11 -1.14 6.80
CA GLY A 121 -0.61 -0.85 5.46
C GLY A 121 0.10 -2.02 4.78
N SER A 122 0.03 -3.24 5.33
CA SER A 122 0.71 -4.43 4.82
C SER A 122 -0.27 -5.45 4.22
N GLY A 123 -0.13 -5.72 2.92
CA GLY A 123 -0.89 -6.78 2.26
C GLY A 123 -0.58 -8.18 2.81
N ALA A 124 0.68 -8.45 3.17
CA ALA A 124 1.08 -9.74 3.73
C ALA A 124 0.41 -10.01 5.08
N THR A 125 0.41 -9.03 5.99
CA THR A 125 -0.26 -9.13 7.30
C THR A 125 -1.76 -9.38 7.13
N THR A 126 -2.40 -8.70 6.18
CA THR A 126 -3.83 -8.90 5.85
C THR A 126 -4.11 -10.34 5.48
N MET A 127 -3.30 -10.94 4.59
CA MET A 127 -3.48 -12.34 4.18
C MET A 127 -3.22 -13.31 5.32
N LEU A 128 -2.14 -13.11 6.09
CA LEU A 128 -1.75 -13.97 7.22
C LEU A 128 -2.77 -13.98 8.36
N ILE A 129 -3.47 -12.88 8.59
CA ILE A 129 -4.49 -12.79 9.64
C ILE A 129 -5.84 -13.28 9.12
N THR A 130 -6.28 -12.77 7.97
CA THR A 130 -7.68 -12.97 7.51
C THR A 130 -7.90 -14.37 6.96
N ILE A 131 -6.98 -14.90 6.15
CA ILE A 131 -7.20 -16.18 5.48
C ILE A 131 -7.24 -17.35 6.48
N PRO A 132 -6.23 -17.57 7.35
CA PRO A 132 -6.27 -18.67 8.32
C PRO A 132 -7.45 -18.57 9.29
N THR A 133 -7.85 -17.35 9.66
CA THR A 133 -8.97 -17.11 10.57
C THR A 133 -10.31 -17.50 9.94
N MET A 134 -10.54 -17.20 8.67
CA MET A 134 -11.83 -17.42 8.01
C MET A 134 -11.91 -18.76 7.27
N LEU A 135 -10.77 -19.36 6.91
CA LEU A 135 -10.71 -20.61 6.13
C LEU A 135 -11.47 -21.80 6.75
N PRO A 136 -11.37 -22.07 8.08
CA PRO A 136 -12.12 -23.17 8.70
C PRO A 136 -13.63 -23.01 8.54
N LEU A 137 -14.12 -21.74 8.63
CA LEU A 137 -15.53 -21.42 8.44
C LEU A 137 -15.96 -21.62 6.99
N PHE A 138 -15.15 -21.16 6.03
CA PHE A 138 -15.42 -21.37 4.62
C PHE A 138 -15.48 -22.87 4.25
N LYS A 139 -14.49 -23.67 4.74
CA LYS A 139 -14.46 -25.12 4.49
C LYS A 139 -15.69 -25.83 5.06
N LYS A 140 -16.11 -25.53 6.28
CA LYS A 140 -17.32 -26.11 6.89
C LYS A 140 -18.61 -25.71 6.18
N MET A 141 -18.66 -24.48 5.63
CA MET A 141 -19.80 -24.01 4.83
C MET A 141 -19.75 -24.49 3.37
N LYS A 142 -18.77 -25.31 3.00
CA LYS A 142 -18.52 -25.79 1.64
C LYS A 142 -18.22 -24.67 0.64
N LEU A 143 -17.82 -23.50 1.13
CA LEU A 143 -17.43 -22.36 0.28
C LEU A 143 -16.00 -22.57 -0.24
N SER A 144 -15.78 -22.14 -1.50
CA SER A 144 -14.45 -22.24 -2.11
C SER A 144 -13.41 -21.37 -1.37
N PRO A 145 -12.21 -21.88 -1.07
CA PRO A 145 -11.09 -21.06 -0.62
C PRO A 145 -10.74 -19.92 -1.58
N THR A 146 -10.93 -20.14 -2.88
CA THR A 146 -10.74 -19.08 -3.90
C THR A 146 -11.69 -17.90 -3.67
N LEU A 147 -12.92 -18.15 -3.22
CA LEU A 147 -13.86 -17.08 -2.87
C LEU A 147 -13.36 -16.27 -1.67
N LEU A 148 -12.76 -16.94 -0.68
CA LEU A 148 -12.12 -16.26 0.46
C LEU A 148 -11.01 -15.33 -0.02
N VAL A 149 -10.06 -15.86 -0.81
CA VAL A 149 -8.94 -15.08 -1.35
C VAL A 149 -9.45 -13.90 -2.20
N LEU A 150 -10.49 -14.11 -3.00
CA LEU A 150 -11.10 -13.07 -3.82
C LEU A 150 -11.60 -11.90 -2.95
N TYR A 151 -12.40 -12.18 -1.90
CA TYR A 151 -12.96 -11.13 -1.05
C TYR A 151 -11.89 -10.41 -0.22
N VAL A 152 -10.90 -11.14 0.29
CA VAL A 152 -9.75 -10.55 0.98
C VAL A 152 -8.93 -9.67 0.01
N GLY A 153 -8.69 -10.16 -1.20
CA GLY A 153 -7.96 -9.43 -2.24
C GLY A 153 -8.67 -8.16 -2.70
N MET A 154 -9.98 -8.24 -2.98
CA MET A 154 -10.78 -7.07 -3.37
C MET A 154 -10.77 -6.00 -2.27
N THR A 155 -10.97 -6.42 -1.01
CA THR A 155 -11.00 -5.51 0.13
C THR A 155 -9.64 -4.85 0.34
N SER A 156 -8.57 -5.64 0.40
CA SER A 156 -7.21 -5.13 0.60
C SER A 156 -6.77 -4.20 -0.53
N GLY A 157 -7.15 -4.49 -1.79
CA GLY A 157 -6.88 -3.63 -2.92
C GLY A 157 -7.49 -2.23 -2.75
N VAL A 158 -8.73 -2.13 -2.30
CA VAL A 158 -9.40 -0.84 -2.04
C VAL A 158 -8.80 -0.14 -0.81
N VAL A 159 -8.54 -0.88 0.28
CA VAL A 159 -7.98 -0.30 1.51
C VAL A 159 -6.52 0.14 1.31
N ASN A 160 -5.81 -0.46 0.35
CA ASN A 160 -4.42 -0.10 0.02
C ASN A 160 -4.25 1.32 -0.55
N MET A 161 -5.33 2.07 -0.70
CA MET A 161 -5.34 3.49 -1.08
C MET A 161 -5.24 4.44 0.13
N LEU A 162 -5.03 3.95 1.36
CA LEU A 162 -4.83 4.80 2.55
C LEU A 162 -3.47 5.51 2.51
N PRO A 163 -3.34 6.72 3.09
CA PRO A 163 -2.14 7.56 2.95
C PRO A 163 -0.88 6.96 3.56
N TRP A 164 -1.00 6.00 4.46
CA TRP A 164 0.11 5.32 5.11
C TRP A 164 0.38 3.90 4.58
N THR A 165 -0.26 3.51 3.49
CA THR A 165 0.01 2.23 2.84
C THR A 165 1.23 2.30 1.92
N SER A 166 1.89 1.17 1.74
CA SER A 166 3.09 1.10 0.92
C SER A 166 2.87 1.54 -0.54
N ALA A 167 1.68 1.32 -1.09
CA ALA A 167 1.32 1.76 -2.44
C ALA A 167 1.36 3.28 -2.56
N LEU A 168 0.59 3.97 -1.70
CA LEU A 168 0.48 5.42 -1.76
C LEU A 168 1.82 6.11 -1.47
N GLY A 169 2.60 5.58 -0.52
CA GLY A 169 3.91 6.12 -0.21
C GLY A 169 4.89 6.07 -1.36
N ARG A 170 4.91 4.98 -2.13
CA ARG A 170 5.77 4.86 -3.31
C ARG A 170 5.36 5.80 -4.42
N VAL A 171 4.05 5.95 -4.68
CA VAL A 171 3.54 6.91 -5.66
C VAL A 171 3.85 8.34 -5.23
N SER A 172 3.61 8.68 -3.96
CA SER A 172 3.96 10.00 -3.41
C SER A 172 5.46 10.28 -3.55
N ALA A 173 6.31 9.32 -3.19
CA ALA A 173 7.77 9.46 -3.29
C ALA A 173 8.25 9.62 -4.74
N SER A 174 7.69 8.87 -5.68
CA SER A 174 8.13 8.88 -7.08
C SER A 174 7.62 10.09 -7.86
N THR A 175 6.39 10.53 -7.59
CA THR A 175 5.78 11.67 -8.30
C THR A 175 6.07 13.02 -7.65
N GLY A 176 6.44 13.02 -6.36
CA GLY A 176 6.54 14.23 -5.54
C GLY A 176 5.18 14.80 -5.12
N VAL A 177 4.09 14.11 -5.39
CA VAL A 177 2.74 14.50 -4.94
C VAL A 177 2.60 14.19 -3.45
N ASP A 178 2.10 15.15 -2.68
CA ASP A 178 1.84 14.96 -1.25
C ASP A 178 0.87 13.81 -0.99
N ALA A 179 1.21 12.94 -0.03
CA ALA A 179 0.43 11.73 0.25
C ALA A 179 -1.01 12.02 0.69
N ARG A 180 -1.23 13.13 1.40
CA ARG A 180 -2.58 13.56 1.82
C ARG A 180 -3.38 14.07 0.62
N ALA A 181 -2.77 14.90 -0.24
CA ALA A 181 -3.42 15.43 -1.43
C ALA A 181 -3.83 14.27 -2.36
N LEU A 182 -2.94 13.29 -2.55
CA LEU A 182 -3.22 12.09 -3.32
C LEU A 182 -4.36 11.27 -2.71
N TRP A 183 -4.35 11.04 -1.39
CA TRP A 183 -5.42 10.33 -0.71
C TRP A 183 -6.77 11.05 -0.81
N THR A 184 -6.79 12.36 -0.64
CA THR A 184 -8.02 13.16 -0.78
C THR A 184 -8.64 12.97 -2.17
N ALA A 185 -7.82 12.88 -3.23
CA ALA A 185 -8.30 12.60 -4.57
C ALA A 185 -8.82 11.16 -4.75
N LEU A 186 -8.23 10.19 -4.02
CA LEU A 186 -8.62 8.78 -4.05
C LEU A 186 -9.85 8.45 -3.18
N LEU A 187 -10.13 9.28 -2.16
CA LEU A 187 -11.14 9.00 -1.15
C LEU A 187 -12.54 8.68 -1.73
N PRO A 188 -13.07 9.42 -2.71
CA PRO A 188 -14.35 9.08 -3.32
C PRO A 188 -14.36 7.67 -3.95
N VAL A 189 -13.29 7.31 -4.65
CA VAL A 189 -13.16 5.99 -5.30
C VAL A 189 -13.01 4.89 -4.24
N GLN A 190 -12.26 5.15 -3.17
CA GLN A 190 -12.09 4.23 -2.05
C GLN A 190 -13.43 3.96 -1.34
N ILE A 191 -14.23 4.99 -1.07
CA ILE A 191 -15.56 4.85 -0.45
C ILE A 191 -16.49 4.04 -1.35
N VAL A 192 -16.57 4.38 -2.64
CA VAL A 192 -17.40 3.66 -3.62
C VAL A 192 -16.94 2.22 -3.75
N GLY A 193 -15.63 1.99 -3.83
CA GLY A 193 -15.05 0.65 -3.89
C GLY A 193 -15.40 -0.21 -2.68
N LEU A 194 -15.30 0.33 -1.46
CA LEU A 194 -15.73 -0.37 -0.24
C LEU A 194 -17.22 -0.68 -0.25
N ILE A 195 -18.06 0.29 -0.66
CA ILE A 195 -19.51 0.07 -0.78
C ILE A 195 -19.80 -1.08 -1.75
N ILE A 196 -19.15 -1.11 -2.91
CA ILE A 196 -19.33 -2.16 -3.91
C ILE A 196 -18.91 -3.53 -3.33
N VAL A 197 -17.74 -3.61 -2.71
CA VAL A 197 -17.23 -4.85 -2.11
C VAL A 197 -18.18 -5.35 -1.04
N TYR A 198 -18.59 -4.48 -0.11
CA TYR A 198 -19.49 -4.87 0.99
C TYR A 198 -20.91 -5.21 0.49
N ALA A 199 -21.45 -4.45 -0.46
CA ALA A 199 -22.75 -4.75 -1.04
C ALA A 199 -22.76 -6.08 -1.80
N SER A 200 -21.66 -6.41 -2.50
CA SER A 200 -21.52 -7.69 -3.22
C SER A 200 -21.68 -8.90 -2.30
N CYS A 201 -21.29 -8.79 -1.03
CA CYS A 201 -21.47 -9.85 -0.03
C CYS A 201 -22.94 -10.24 0.14
N PHE A 202 -23.83 -9.24 0.15
CA PHE A 202 -25.28 -9.44 0.31
C PHE A 202 -25.98 -9.85 -0.98
N ILE A 203 -25.32 -9.73 -2.13
CA ILE A 203 -25.79 -10.26 -3.42
C ILE A 203 -25.32 -11.70 -3.60
N VAL A 204 -24.03 -11.96 -3.41
CA VAL A 204 -23.41 -13.26 -3.64
C VAL A 204 -23.83 -14.27 -2.57
N GLY A 205 -23.98 -13.85 -1.30
CA GLY A 205 -24.38 -14.73 -0.20
C GLY A 205 -25.68 -15.48 -0.46
N PRO A 206 -26.81 -14.80 -0.75
CA PRO A 206 -28.06 -15.47 -1.11
C PRO A 206 -27.98 -16.35 -2.38
N MET A 207 -27.18 -15.94 -3.37
CA MET A 207 -26.96 -16.75 -4.58
C MET A 207 -26.28 -18.08 -4.24
N LEU A 208 -25.28 -18.08 -3.36
CA LEU A 208 -24.59 -19.28 -2.90
C LEU A 208 -25.50 -20.15 -2.04
N LYS A 209 -26.32 -19.54 -1.16
CA LYS A 209 -27.32 -20.29 -0.36
C LYS A 209 -28.31 -21.03 -1.25
N LYS A 210 -28.79 -20.40 -2.32
CA LYS A 210 -29.69 -21.05 -3.31
C LYS A 210 -29.02 -22.22 -4.05
N LYS A 211 -27.69 -22.24 -4.15
CA LYS A 211 -26.90 -23.33 -4.72
C LYS A 211 -26.59 -24.46 -3.73
N GLY A 212 -27.12 -24.41 -2.50
CA GLY A 212 -26.93 -25.44 -1.50
C GLY A 212 -25.66 -25.30 -0.64
N TYR A 213 -24.96 -24.14 -0.71
CA TYR A 213 -23.85 -23.86 0.19
C TYR A 213 -24.38 -23.42 1.56
N GLY A 214 -23.60 -23.70 2.61
CA GLY A 214 -23.93 -23.36 4.00
C GLY A 214 -23.76 -24.54 4.95
N MET A 215 -24.17 -24.37 6.19
CA MET A 215 -24.19 -25.40 7.21
C MET A 215 -25.47 -25.28 8.05
N SER A 216 -25.74 -26.28 8.93
CA SER A 216 -26.85 -26.20 9.86
C SER A 216 -26.58 -25.17 10.97
N ASP A 217 -27.64 -24.71 11.65
CA ASP A 217 -27.50 -23.75 12.76
C ASP A 217 -26.78 -24.40 13.97
N GLU A 218 -26.93 -25.72 14.16
CA GLU A 218 -26.25 -26.48 15.21
C GLU A 218 -24.74 -26.59 14.96
N GLU A 219 -24.34 -26.92 13.74
CA GLU A 219 -22.93 -26.96 13.32
C GLU A 219 -22.27 -25.57 13.44
N PHE A 220 -23.01 -24.52 13.08
CA PHE A 220 -22.54 -23.16 13.18
C PHE A 220 -22.34 -22.72 14.66
N ALA A 221 -23.27 -23.07 15.55
CA ALA A 221 -23.18 -22.78 16.97
C ALA A 221 -21.95 -23.41 17.61
N ALA A 222 -21.66 -24.68 17.28
CA ALA A 222 -20.48 -25.40 17.75
C ALA A 222 -19.17 -24.72 17.26
N LEU A 223 -19.11 -24.35 15.99
CA LEU A 223 -17.93 -23.70 15.41
C LEU A 223 -17.69 -22.30 16.00
N ARG A 224 -18.78 -21.57 16.29
CA ARG A 224 -18.71 -20.23 16.88
C ARG A 224 -18.02 -20.21 18.24
N VAL A 225 -18.20 -21.24 19.04
CA VAL A 225 -17.53 -21.37 20.34
C VAL A 225 -16.02 -21.45 20.17
N ASP A 226 -15.54 -22.21 19.18
CA ASP A 226 -14.11 -22.33 18.90
C ASP A 226 -13.49 -21.03 18.37
N MET A 227 -14.22 -20.30 17.53
CA MET A 227 -13.76 -19.03 16.95
C MET A 227 -13.75 -17.87 17.95
N LEU A 228 -14.48 -18.00 19.06
CA LEU A 228 -14.55 -16.97 20.12
C LEU A 228 -13.51 -17.19 21.23
N LYS A 229 -12.59 -18.17 21.09
CA LYS A 229 -11.50 -18.34 22.06
C LYS A 229 -10.68 -17.06 22.13
N PRO A 230 -10.40 -16.54 23.34
CA PRO A 230 -9.61 -15.33 23.50
C PRO A 230 -8.22 -15.53 22.88
N ILE A 231 -7.81 -14.59 22.05
CA ILE A 231 -6.42 -14.44 21.63
C ILE A 231 -5.75 -13.63 22.74
N ASP A 232 -4.71 -14.15 23.38
CA ASP A 232 -3.95 -13.40 24.36
C ASP A 232 -3.13 -12.33 23.67
N PRO A 233 -3.41 -11.03 23.89
CA PRO A 233 -2.64 -9.96 23.28
C PRO A 233 -1.20 -9.97 23.82
N VAL A 234 -0.25 -9.53 22.98
CA VAL A 234 1.17 -9.43 23.34
C VAL A 234 1.36 -8.42 24.48
N LEU A 235 0.67 -7.29 24.40
CA LEU A 235 0.61 -6.29 25.46
C LEU A 235 -0.68 -6.49 26.28
N LYS A 236 -0.53 -6.73 27.58
CA LYS A 236 -1.67 -6.89 28.50
C LYS A 236 -2.20 -5.52 28.92
N VAL A 237 -3.07 -4.96 28.11
CA VAL A 237 -3.66 -3.61 28.33
C VAL A 237 -5.07 -3.70 28.91
N GLY A 238 -5.47 -2.68 29.64
CA GLY A 238 -6.83 -2.56 30.18
C GLY A 238 -7.84 -2.11 29.13
N LYS A 239 -9.14 -2.37 29.39
CA LYS A 239 -10.23 -1.94 28.51
C LYS A 239 -10.25 -0.42 28.24
N GLY A 240 -9.78 0.39 29.22
CA GLY A 240 -9.68 1.84 29.08
C GLY A 240 -8.62 2.25 28.06
N ALA A 241 -7.45 1.62 28.06
CA ALA A 241 -6.39 1.85 27.08
C ALA A 241 -6.86 1.52 25.67
N MET A 242 -7.55 0.40 25.49
CA MET A 242 -8.10 0.00 24.20
C MET A 242 -9.16 0.99 23.67
N ALA A 243 -10.05 1.50 24.56
CA ALA A 243 -11.02 2.51 24.16
C ALA A 243 -10.32 3.81 23.78
N PHE A 244 -9.27 4.19 24.51
CA PHE A 244 -8.44 5.33 24.18
C PHE A 244 -7.79 5.17 22.79
N ASP A 245 -7.18 4.03 22.49
CA ASP A 245 -6.53 3.76 21.20
C ASP A 245 -7.52 3.84 20.03
N MET A 246 -8.74 3.31 20.18
CA MET A 246 -9.79 3.42 19.18
C MET A 246 -10.20 4.89 18.94
N ILE A 247 -10.41 5.64 20.01
CA ILE A 247 -10.80 7.06 19.93
C ILE A 247 -9.64 7.86 19.32
N LEU A 248 -8.41 7.63 19.78
CA LEU A 248 -7.21 8.28 19.27
C LEU A 248 -7.07 8.06 17.76
N THR A 249 -7.21 6.82 17.29
CA THR A 249 -7.13 6.49 15.85
C THR A 249 -8.18 7.27 15.05
N VAL A 250 -9.43 7.27 15.50
CA VAL A 250 -10.51 7.99 14.82
C VAL A 250 -10.25 9.50 14.80
N VAL A 251 -9.83 10.07 15.93
CA VAL A 251 -9.52 11.50 16.04
C VAL A 251 -8.36 11.90 15.12
N LEU A 252 -7.28 11.11 15.10
CA LEU A 252 -6.13 11.37 14.21
C LEU A 252 -6.53 11.31 12.73
N VAL A 253 -7.30 10.29 12.33
CA VAL A 253 -7.78 10.16 10.94
C VAL A 253 -8.68 11.33 10.55
N ILE A 254 -9.60 11.74 11.41
CA ILE A 254 -10.48 12.89 11.16
C ILE A 254 -9.66 14.19 11.08
N ALA A 255 -8.71 14.40 11.99
CA ALA A 255 -7.85 15.59 12.00
C ALA A 255 -6.99 15.68 10.73
N MET A 256 -6.48 14.54 10.23
CA MET A 256 -5.76 14.46 8.96
C MET A 256 -6.67 14.77 7.76
N LEU A 257 -7.89 14.23 7.73
CA LEU A 257 -8.86 14.50 6.66
C LEU A 257 -9.24 15.99 6.60
N LEU A 258 -9.54 16.58 7.75
CA LEU A 258 -9.90 18.01 7.86
C LEU A 258 -8.69 18.94 7.65
N GLY A 259 -7.47 18.41 7.63
CA GLY A 259 -6.26 19.20 7.43
C GLY A 259 -5.80 20.00 8.64
N TRP A 260 -6.28 19.66 9.80
CA TRP A 260 -5.87 20.31 11.05
C TRP A 260 -4.43 19.96 11.44
N ILE A 261 -3.95 18.80 11.00
CA ILE A 261 -2.63 18.29 11.29
C ILE A 261 -2.02 17.58 10.08
N ASN A 262 -0.71 17.69 9.90
CA ASN A 262 0.01 16.93 8.89
C ASN A 262 0.02 15.44 9.23
N THR A 263 -0.01 14.57 8.21
CA THR A 263 -0.06 13.12 8.37
C THR A 263 1.10 12.55 9.18
N ASN A 264 2.33 13.02 8.93
CA ASN A 264 3.51 12.59 9.68
C ASN A 264 3.44 13.01 11.16
N LEU A 265 3.07 14.25 11.45
CA LEU A 265 2.94 14.74 12.84
C LEU A 265 1.81 14.03 13.58
N ALA A 266 0.69 13.73 12.91
CA ALA A 266 -0.40 12.96 13.49
C ALA A 266 0.08 11.60 14.01
N PHE A 267 0.82 10.84 13.20
CA PHE A 267 1.34 9.54 13.63
C PHE A 267 2.51 9.65 14.62
N MET A 268 3.31 10.72 14.58
CA MET A 268 4.31 10.99 15.65
C MET A 268 3.64 11.12 17.01
N ILE A 269 2.58 11.91 17.10
CA ILE A 269 1.78 12.07 18.33
C ILE A 269 1.11 10.74 18.67
N GLY A 270 0.54 10.06 17.66
CA GLY A 270 -0.10 8.75 17.83
C GLY A 270 0.82 7.72 18.45
N VAL A 271 2.04 7.55 17.94
CA VAL A 271 3.05 6.63 18.50
C VAL A 271 3.39 6.97 19.93
N ALA A 272 3.64 8.26 20.22
CA ALA A 272 4.00 8.71 21.56
C ALA A 272 2.89 8.37 22.57
N LEU A 273 1.64 8.67 22.23
CA LEU A 273 0.48 8.39 23.08
C LEU A 273 0.21 6.89 23.20
N ALA A 274 0.27 6.13 22.10
CA ALA A 274 0.07 4.69 22.10
C ALA A 274 1.11 3.97 22.98
N LEU A 275 2.40 4.34 22.89
CA LEU A 275 3.45 3.78 23.73
C LEU A 275 3.24 4.10 25.20
N LEU A 276 2.87 5.35 25.52
CA LEU A 276 2.61 5.77 26.91
C LEU A 276 1.44 5.03 27.55
N VAL A 277 0.39 4.77 26.80
CA VAL A 277 -0.84 4.14 27.29
C VAL A 277 -0.73 2.61 27.35
N ASN A 278 -0.04 2.01 26.37
CA ASN A 278 -0.03 0.55 26.22
C ASN A 278 1.20 -0.13 26.84
N CYS A 279 2.28 0.59 27.15
CA CYS A 279 3.52 0.01 27.67
C CYS A 279 3.75 0.36 29.14
N LYS A 280 4.24 -0.62 29.90
CA LYS A 280 4.59 -0.45 31.34
C LYS A 280 6.03 0.03 31.49
N GLY A 281 6.29 1.27 31.08
CA GLY A 281 7.58 1.92 31.27
C GLY A 281 8.56 1.81 30.10
N SER A 282 9.69 2.49 30.22
CA SER A 282 10.66 2.73 29.14
C SER A 282 11.23 1.46 28.49
N LYS A 283 11.43 0.39 29.25
CA LYS A 283 11.96 -0.89 28.72
C LYS A 283 10.99 -1.51 27.71
N GLU A 284 9.70 -1.53 28.03
CA GLU A 284 8.66 -2.11 27.17
C GLU A 284 8.43 -1.23 25.95
N MET A 285 8.41 0.11 26.10
CA MET A 285 8.36 1.07 24.98
C MET A 285 9.50 0.81 23.99
N THR A 286 10.74 0.72 24.52
CA THR A 286 11.92 0.47 23.69
C THR A 286 11.86 -0.90 23.00
N ALA A 287 11.34 -1.92 23.68
CA ALA A 287 11.15 -3.25 23.10
C ALA A 287 10.14 -3.23 21.93
N GLN A 288 9.03 -2.50 22.05
CA GLN A 288 8.06 -2.33 20.99
C GLN A 288 8.65 -1.60 19.78
N ILE A 289 9.38 -0.50 20.01
CA ILE A 289 10.06 0.23 18.94
C ILE A 289 11.06 -0.68 18.21
N LYS A 290 11.87 -1.46 18.93
CA LYS A 290 12.82 -2.39 18.34
C LYS A 290 12.13 -3.52 17.56
N LYS A 291 11.05 -4.07 18.11
CA LYS A 291 10.28 -5.15 17.48
C LYS A 291 9.75 -4.75 16.11
N HIS A 292 9.16 -3.57 16.00
CA HIS A 292 8.51 -3.09 14.77
C HIS A 292 9.44 -2.20 13.92
N GLY A 293 10.58 -1.79 14.47
CA GLY A 293 11.55 -0.93 13.81
C GLY A 293 12.15 -1.54 12.54
N ALA A 294 12.32 -2.86 12.47
CA ALA A 294 12.84 -3.54 11.28
C ALA A 294 11.93 -3.33 10.06
N THR A 295 10.61 -3.43 10.22
CA THR A 295 9.63 -3.18 9.15
C THR A 295 9.64 -1.73 8.72
N ALA A 296 9.67 -0.80 9.67
CA ALA A 296 9.75 0.63 9.39
C ALA A 296 11.04 0.99 8.65
N LEU A 297 12.20 0.48 9.13
CA LEU A 297 13.51 0.71 8.52
C LEU A 297 13.57 0.20 7.07
N ASN A 298 13.04 -0.99 6.80
CA ASN A 298 13.01 -1.53 5.44
C ASN A 298 12.22 -0.61 4.49
N MET A 299 11.09 -0.07 4.94
CA MET A 299 10.32 0.88 4.14
C MET A 299 11.07 2.21 3.93
N CYS A 300 11.72 2.74 4.96
CA CYS A 300 12.54 3.95 4.85
C CYS A 300 13.68 3.76 3.83
N LEU A 301 14.37 2.61 3.89
CA LEU A 301 15.44 2.27 2.95
C LEU A 301 14.94 2.30 1.50
N ILE A 302 13.81 1.65 1.23
CA ILE A 302 13.20 1.65 -0.11
C ILE A 302 12.86 3.07 -0.56
N LEU A 303 12.23 3.87 0.29
CA LEU A 303 11.81 5.24 -0.05
C LEU A 303 13.01 6.16 -0.35
N PHE A 304 14.11 6.08 0.41
CA PHE A 304 15.30 6.86 0.10
C PHE A 304 15.97 6.42 -1.21
N CYS A 305 15.98 5.11 -1.51
CA CYS A 305 16.48 4.63 -2.80
C CYS A 305 15.60 5.10 -3.97
N ILE A 306 14.28 5.14 -3.78
CA ILE A 306 13.35 5.76 -4.75
C ILE A 306 13.68 7.24 -4.92
N GLY A 307 13.92 7.96 -3.82
CA GLY A 307 14.31 9.37 -3.87
C GLY A 307 15.52 9.60 -4.76
N LEU A 308 16.62 8.87 -4.55
CA LEU A 308 17.82 8.97 -5.39
C LEU A 308 17.49 8.69 -6.87
N PHE A 309 16.74 7.63 -7.15
CA PHE A 309 16.35 7.26 -8.53
C PHE A 309 15.54 8.37 -9.20
N VAL A 310 14.52 8.89 -8.52
CA VAL A 310 13.67 9.97 -9.03
C VAL A 310 14.43 11.29 -9.17
N GLY A 311 15.29 11.63 -8.19
CA GLY A 311 16.18 12.79 -8.27
C GLY A 311 17.10 12.70 -9.49
N THR A 312 17.71 11.54 -9.73
CA THR A 312 18.51 11.29 -10.93
C THR A 312 17.69 11.48 -12.20
N MET A 313 16.50 10.91 -12.30
CA MET A 313 15.63 11.03 -13.48
C MET A 313 15.18 12.47 -13.76
N LYS A 314 14.83 13.22 -12.71
CA LYS A 314 14.36 14.61 -12.79
C LYS A 314 15.48 15.58 -13.13
N ASP A 315 16.51 15.63 -12.29
CA ASP A 315 17.54 16.67 -12.37
C ASP A 315 18.49 16.47 -13.56
N SER A 316 18.60 15.25 -14.09
CA SER A 316 19.31 15.00 -15.35
C SER A 316 18.55 15.40 -16.60
N GLY A 317 17.25 15.71 -16.47
CA GLY A 317 16.37 15.97 -17.62
C GLY A 317 15.90 14.73 -18.38
N MET A 318 16.29 13.51 -17.92
CA MET A 318 15.85 12.27 -18.56
C MET A 318 14.33 12.13 -18.56
N MET A 319 13.67 12.48 -17.44
CA MET A 319 12.22 12.38 -17.32
C MET A 319 11.49 13.27 -18.31
N SER A 320 11.90 14.54 -18.45
CA SER A 320 11.32 15.47 -19.42
C SER A 320 11.55 15.01 -20.86
N ALA A 321 12.76 14.55 -21.18
CA ALA A 321 13.08 14.03 -22.51
C ALA A 321 12.28 12.76 -22.87
N MET A 322 12.03 11.89 -21.92
CA MET A 322 11.16 10.71 -22.09
C MET A 322 9.71 11.13 -22.32
N THR A 323 9.22 12.10 -21.56
CA THR A 323 7.86 12.64 -21.69
C THR A 323 7.66 13.28 -23.07
N GLU A 324 8.59 14.10 -23.56
CA GLU A 324 8.54 14.67 -24.92
C GLU A 324 8.49 13.59 -26.01
N THR A 325 9.27 12.51 -25.84
CA THR A 325 9.23 11.37 -26.77
C THR A 325 7.85 10.70 -26.77
N LEU A 326 7.25 10.49 -25.61
CA LEU A 326 5.92 9.89 -25.49
C LEU A 326 4.82 10.81 -26.03
N VAL A 327 4.93 12.11 -25.78
CA VAL A 327 4.00 13.12 -26.33
C VAL A 327 4.00 13.08 -27.86
N GLY A 328 5.16 12.92 -28.49
CA GLY A 328 5.26 12.77 -29.94
C GLY A 328 4.55 11.51 -30.49
N LEU A 329 4.30 10.52 -29.66
CA LEU A 329 3.62 9.27 -30.04
C LEU A 329 2.12 9.29 -29.73
N ILE A 330 1.67 10.13 -28.79
CA ILE A 330 0.28 10.17 -28.31
C ILE A 330 -0.47 11.30 -29.05
N PRO A 331 -1.57 10.98 -29.76
CA PRO A 331 -2.39 12.01 -30.39
C PRO A 331 -2.94 13.00 -29.35
N THR A 332 -2.94 14.30 -29.69
CA THR A 332 -3.44 15.37 -28.79
C THR A 332 -4.91 15.20 -28.39
N SER A 333 -5.70 14.52 -29.24
CA SER A 333 -7.10 14.18 -28.94
C SER A 333 -7.27 13.27 -27.72
N LEU A 334 -6.24 12.52 -27.33
CA LEU A 334 -6.26 11.65 -26.14
C LEU A 334 -5.94 12.38 -24.83
N GLY A 335 -5.42 13.61 -24.91
CA GLY A 335 -5.05 14.42 -23.73
C GLY A 335 -6.16 14.52 -22.66
N PRO A 336 -7.40 14.92 -23.03
CA PRO A 336 -8.52 15.01 -22.07
C PRO A 336 -8.91 13.67 -21.42
N HIS A 337 -8.58 12.55 -22.05
CA HIS A 337 -8.90 11.19 -21.57
C HIS A 337 -7.71 10.47 -20.92
N LEU A 338 -6.58 11.16 -20.77
CA LEU A 338 -5.32 10.56 -20.34
C LEU A 338 -5.42 9.90 -18.96
N THR A 339 -6.08 10.54 -18.01
CA THR A 339 -6.29 9.99 -16.66
C THR A 339 -7.06 8.67 -16.68
N PHE A 340 -8.10 8.57 -17.50
CA PHE A 340 -8.85 7.32 -17.68
C PHE A 340 -7.99 6.23 -18.36
N ILE A 341 -7.23 6.60 -19.38
CA ILE A 341 -6.30 5.71 -20.08
C ILE A 341 -5.23 5.19 -19.12
N ILE A 342 -4.67 6.05 -18.27
CA ILE A 342 -3.69 5.68 -17.24
C ILE A 342 -4.29 4.65 -16.28
N ALA A 343 -5.51 4.90 -15.76
CA ALA A 343 -6.18 3.97 -14.85
C ALA A 343 -6.38 2.58 -15.49
N LEU A 344 -6.80 2.56 -16.77
CA LEU A 344 -7.02 1.34 -17.51
C LEU A 344 -5.70 0.58 -17.80
N LEU A 345 -4.66 1.29 -18.23
CA LEU A 345 -3.34 0.72 -18.52
C LEU A 345 -2.61 0.25 -17.25
N ALA A 346 -2.81 0.93 -16.12
CA ALA A 346 -2.18 0.55 -14.87
C ALA A 346 -2.58 -0.86 -14.40
N VAL A 347 -3.77 -1.34 -14.74
CA VAL A 347 -4.21 -2.70 -14.41
C VAL A 347 -3.33 -3.77 -15.07
N PRO A 348 -3.27 -3.89 -16.42
CA PRO A 348 -2.45 -4.92 -17.06
C PRO A 348 -0.95 -4.70 -16.82
N LEU A 349 -0.47 -3.46 -16.78
CA LEU A 349 0.92 -3.17 -16.48
C LEU A 349 1.30 -3.68 -15.07
N SER A 350 0.48 -3.41 -14.07
CA SER A 350 0.73 -3.90 -12.70
C SER A 350 0.74 -5.43 -12.62
N MET A 351 -0.09 -6.12 -13.42
CA MET A 351 -0.09 -7.59 -13.46
C MET A 351 1.20 -8.17 -14.04
N VAL A 352 1.82 -7.49 -14.99
CA VAL A 352 3.01 -7.97 -15.72
C VAL A 352 4.30 -7.53 -15.03
N ILE A 353 4.47 -6.23 -14.75
CA ILE A 353 5.73 -5.68 -14.21
C ILE A 353 5.74 -5.54 -12.70
N GLY A 354 4.60 -5.79 -12.05
CA GLY A 354 4.42 -5.59 -10.62
C GLY A 354 4.03 -4.16 -10.24
N SER A 355 3.24 -4.04 -9.18
CA SER A 355 2.77 -2.74 -8.70
C SER A 355 3.92 -1.82 -8.27
N ASP A 356 4.99 -2.39 -7.70
CA ASP A 356 6.15 -1.62 -7.23
C ASP A 356 6.87 -0.92 -8.39
N ALA A 357 7.13 -1.64 -9.47
CA ALA A 357 7.73 -1.07 -10.68
C ALA A 357 6.80 0.00 -11.30
N LEU A 358 5.51 -0.28 -11.36
CA LEU A 358 4.52 0.67 -11.88
C LEU A 358 4.51 1.98 -11.08
N TYR A 359 4.50 1.92 -9.75
CA TYR A 359 4.52 3.11 -8.90
C TYR A 359 5.79 3.93 -9.03
N MET A 360 6.92 3.29 -9.22
CA MET A 360 8.21 3.98 -9.27
C MET A 360 8.59 4.50 -10.65
N ILE A 361 8.15 3.82 -11.70
CA ILE A 361 8.53 4.11 -13.07
C ILE A 361 7.43 4.86 -13.81
N CYS A 362 6.25 4.23 -13.87
CA CYS A 362 5.18 4.73 -14.73
C CYS A 362 4.47 5.93 -14.10
N ALA A 363 4.27 5.92 -12.77
CA ALA A 363 3.56 7.00 -12.12
C ALA A 363 4.19 8.39 -12.32
N PRO A 364 5.51 8.60 -12.15
CA PRO A 364 6.11 9.91 -12.42
C PRO A 364 6.05 10.29 -13.88
N ILE A 365 6.22 9.34 -14.82
CA ILE A 365 6.07 9.60 -16.26
C ILE A 365 4.63 10.00 -16.59
N PHE A 366 3.65 9.31 -16.04
CA PHE A 366 2.23 9.62 -16.22
C PHE A 366 1.88 11.00 -15.62
N ALA A 367 2.47 11.36 -14.50
CA ALA A 367 2.29 12.66 -13.87
C ALA A 367 2.80 13.79 -14.78
N GLU A 368 4.03 13.69 -15.30
CA GLU A 368 4.61 14.66 -16.22
C GLU A 368 3.82 14.72 -17.53
N LEU A 369 3.45 13.58 -18.08
CA LEU A 369 2.63 13.49 -19.30
C LEU A 369 1.27 14.19 -19.11
N SER A 370 0.63 13.98 -17.95
CA SER A 370 -0.65 14.64 -17.62
C SER A 370 -0.49 16.17 -17.56
N ILE A 371 0.56 16.65 -16.91
CA ILE A 371 0.86 18.10 -16.85
C ILE A 371 1.04 18.67 -18.25
N HIS A 372 1.78 17.98 -19.11
CA HIS A 372 2.01 18.42 -20.48
C HIS A 372 0.71 18.63 -21.28
N TYR A 373 -0.28 17.76 -21.10
CA TYR A 373 -1.61 17.86 -21.72
C TYR A 373 -2.59 18.77 -20.94
N GLY A 374 -2.11 19.60 -20.00
CA GLY A 374 -2.92 20.52 -19.22
C GLY A 374 -3.74 19.87 -18.09
N GLY A 375 -3.44 18.62 -17.77
CA GLY A 375 -4.03 17.88 -16.65
C GLY A 375 -3.29 18.10 -15.33
N SER A 376 -3.53 17.23 -14.36
CA SER A 376 -2.96 17.31 -13.01
C SER A 376 -2.10 16.09 -12.70
N ALA A 377 -0.91 16.32 -12.09
CA ALA A 377 -0.06 15.27 -11.57
C ALA A 377 -0.81 14.41 -10.52
N ILE A 378 -1.62 15.05 -9.68
CA ILE A 378 -2.43 14.35 -8.66
C ILE A 378 -3.43 13.41 -9.33
N ALA A 379 -4.13 13.86 -10.39
CA ALA A 379 -5.10 13.04 -11.10
C ALA A 379 -4.44 11.83 -11.78
N ALA A 380 -3.29 12.02 -12.43
CA ALA A 380 -2.54 10.92 -13.05
C ALA A 380 -2.00 9.93 -12.02
N ALA A 381 -1.42 10.42 -10.92
CA ALA A 381 -0.94 9.60 -9.81
C ALA A 381 -2.09 8.80 -9.15
N ALA A 382 -3.25 9.44 -8.94
CA ALA A 382 -4.43 8.78 -8.42
C ALA A 382 -4.94 7.68 -9.37
N SER A 383 -5.03 7.98 -10.66
CA SER A 383 -5.46 7.00 -11.68
C SER A 383 -4.52 5.80 -11.77
N CYS A 384 -3.22 6.03 -11.74
CA CYS A 384 -2.21 4.98 -11.67
C CYS A 384 -2.38 4.12 -10.40
N THR A 385 -2.60 4.77 -9.25
CA THR A 385 -2.79 4.09 -7.96
C THR A 385 -4.05 3.22 -7.97
N ILE A 386 -5.17 3.73 -8.50
CA ILE A 386 -6.43 2.97 -8.60
C ILE A 386 -6.21 1.69 -9.41
N GLY A 387 -5.68 1.81 -10.63
CA GLY A 387 -5.46 0.65 -11.49
C GLY A 387 -4.50 -0.37 -10.88
N ALA A 388 -3.42 0.08 -10.29
CA ALA A 388 -2.43 -0.78 -9.64
C ALA A 388 -2.96 -1.45 -8.36
N CYS A 389 -3.73 -0.76 -7.53
CA CYS A 389 -4.33 -1.33 -6.32
C CYS A 389 -5.38 -2.40 -6.65
N ILE A 390 -6.17 -2.21 -7.71
CA ILE A 390 -7.11 -3.22 -8.21
C ILE A 390 -6.35 -4.48 -8.66
N ALA A 391 -5.23 -4.31 -9.34
CA ALA A 391 -4.43 -5.41 -9.89
C ALA A 391 -3.45 -6.04 -8.88
N ALA A 392 -3.16 -5.40 -7.76
CA ALA A 392 -2.09 -5.80 -6.83
C ALA A 392 -2.20 -7.27 -6.37
N ASN A 393 -3.43 -7.73 -6.13
CA ASN A 393 -3.71 -9.11 -5.71
C ASN A 393 -3.88 -10.10 -6.88
N LEU A 394 -3.76 -9.63 -8.12
CA LEU A 394 -3.77 -10.43 -9.35
C LEU A 394 -2.39 -10.45 -10.02
N CYS A 395 -1.40 -9.78 -9.44
CA CYS A 395 -0.07 -9.63 -10.00
C CYS A 395 0.68 -10.97 -10.02
N LEU A 396 1.21 -11.34 -11.19
CA LEU A 396 1.93 -12.60 -11.40
C LEU A 396 3.35 -12.58 -10.78
N VAL A 397 3.86 -11.41 -10.42
CA VAL A 397 5.23 -11.23 -9.93
C VAL A 397 5.27 -10.92 -8.42
N ALA A 398 4.16 -10.42 -7.87
CA ALA A 398 4.10 -10.06 -6.45
C ALA A 398 4.00 -11.31 -5.55
N PRO A 399 4.70 -11.34 -4.39
CA PRO A 399 4.63 -12.49 -3.48
C PRO A 399 3.29 -12.62 -2.75
N THR A 400 2.54 -11.54 -2.59
CA THR A 400 1.29 -11.51 -1.81
C THR A 400 0.19 -12.43 -2.35
N PRO A 401 -0.10 -12.49 -3.67
CA PRO A 401 -1.07 -13.44 -4.21
C PRO A 401 -0.68 -14.90 -3.97
N TYR A 402 0.60 -15.24 -4.11
CA TYR A 402 1.10 -16.61 -3.85
C TYR A 402 1.01 -16.97 -2.37
N LEU A 403 1.29 -16.02 -1.47
CA LEU A 403 1.08 -16.19 -0.04
C LEU A 403 -0.40 -16.47 0.25
N ALA A 404 -1.31 -15.70 -0.34
CA ALA A 404 -2.75 -15.89 -0.17
C ALA A 404 -3.22 -17.27 -0.65
N LEU A 405 -2.75 -17.71 -1.81
CA LEU A 405 -3.07 -19.03 -2.37
C LEU A 405 -2.45 -20.17 -1.54
N GLY A 406 -1.26 -19.98 -0.99
CA GLY A 406 -0.60 -20.96 -0.13
C GLY A 406 -1.26 -21.12 1.24
N LEU A 407 -1.97 -20.10 1.73
CA LEU A 407 -2.72 -20.12 2.98
C LEU A 407 -4.14 -20.71 2.83
N ALA A 408 -4.72 -20.67 1.63
CA ALA A 408 -6.08 -21.10 1.32
C ALA A 408 -6.15 -22.57 0.91
#